data_744f52726f30694803f1f6f4c448b708
#
_entry.id   744f52726f30694803f1f6f4c448b708
#
_cell.length_a   1.000
_cell.length_b   1.000
_cell.length_c   1.000
_cell.angle_alpha   90.00
_cell.angle_beta   90.00
_cell.angle_gamma   90.00
#
_symmetry.space_group_name_H-M   'P 1'
#
loop_
_entity.id
_entity.type
_entity.pdbx_description
1 polymer ?
#
loop_
_entity_poly.entity_id
_entity_poly.type
_entity_poly.pdbx_seq_one_letter_code
_entity_poly.pdbx_strand_id
1 'polypeptide(L)'
;FPKDTKALKYLANQHGYQLKTVEAAVDVNSTQKTRLYEKACQRMITFQGLKAAVLGLAFKPGTDDLREAPSLDNVKLLLEGGAQVMAYDPVAVTNFEKHYPEGANEKGSIFYVDTVEEALSGANICFIFTEWQEIKNVTPAAFKKLMKNPLVYDGRNVFDVQAMKEAGIE
;
A
#
# COMPACT_ATOMS: atom_id res chain seq x y z
N PHE A 1 -7.98 15.61 5.75
CA PHE A 1 -8.62 16.62 4.87
C PHE A 1 -9.61 16.07 3.82
N PRO A 2 -9.57 14.80 3.33
CA PRO A 2 -10.52 14.36 2.31
C PRO A 2 -12.00 14.52 2.70
N LYS A 3 -12.33 14.30 3.97
CA LYS A 3 -13.68 14.50 4.51
C LYS A 3 -14.14 15.95 4.39
N ASP A 4 -13.28 16.88 4.77
CA ASP A 4 -13.61 18.32 4.80
C ASP A 4 -13.70 18.89 3.39
N THR A 5 -12.79 18.49 2.49
CA THR A 5 -12.84 18.92 1.08
C THR A 5 -14.05 18.36 0.33
N LYS A 6 -14.45 17.11 0.61
CA LYS A 6 -15.70 16.52 0.06
C LYS A 6 -16.94 17.25 0.58
N ALA A 7 -16.98 17.57 1.87
CA ALA A 7 -18.10 18.32 2.46
C ALA A 7 -18.20 19.75 1.87
N LEU A 8 -17.06 20.42 1.71
CA LEU A 8 -17.01 21.75 1.11
C LEU A 8 -17.46 21.74 -0.36
N LYS A 9 -17.01 20.76 -1.14
CA LYS A 9 -17.45 20.55 -2.53
C LYS A 9 -18.97 20.33 -2.59
N TYR A 10 -19.51 19.49 -1.73
CA TYR A 10 -20.95 19.22 -1.67
C TYR A 10 -21.75 20.49 -1.37
N LEU A 11 -21.35 21.25 -0.34
CA LEU A 11 -22.00 22.50 0.05
C LEU A 11 -21.98 23.55 -1.08
N ALA A 12 -20.83 23.75 -1.71
CA ALA A 12 -20.70 24.69 -2.82
C ALA A 12 -21.62 24.34 -4.00
N ASN A 13 -21.69 23.05 -4.36
CA ASN A 13 -22.55 22.57 -5.43
C ASN A 13 -24.04 22.79 -5.13
N GLN A 14 -24.47 22.65 -3.86
CA GLN A 14 -25.84 22.97 -3.46
C GLN A 14 -26.22 24.45 -3.69
N HIS A 15 -25.22 25.34 -3.61
CA HIS A 15 -25.41 26.77 -3.87
C HIS A 15 -25.07 27.19 -5.31
N GLY A 16 -24.94 26.22 -6.23
CA GLY A 16 -24.65 26.50 -7.64
C GLY A 16 -23.24 27.03 -7.90
N TYR A 17 -22.32 26.89 -6.94
CA TYR A 17 -20.93 27.36 -7.05
C TYR A 17 -19.95 26.20 -7.19
N GLN A 18 -19.13 26.23 -8.22
CA GLN A 18 -18.10 25.20 -8.46
C GLN A 18 -16.75 25.62 -7.88
N LEU A 19 -16.25 24.85 -6.93
CA LEU A 19 -14.91 25.04 -6.33
C LEU A 19 -13.85 24.27 -7.13
N LYS A 20 -13.50 24.77 -8.32
CA LYS A 20 -12.61 24.08 -9.28
C LYS A 20 -11.28 23.62 -8.66
N THR A 21 -10.64 24.45 -7.83
CA THR A 21 -9.38 24.10 -7.17
C THR A 21 -9.55 22.95 -6.16
N VAL A 22 -10.64 22.97 -5.39
CA VAL A 22 -10.95 21.91 -4.44
C VAL A 22 -11.28 20.61 -5.17
N GLU A 23 -12.05 20.69 -6.24
CA GLU A 23 -12.37 19.53 -7.09
C GLU A 23 -11.11 18.91 -7.68
N ALA A 24 -10.24 19.72 -8.27
CA ALA A 24 -8.96 19.25 -8.80
C ALA A 24 -8.10 18.58 -7.71
N ALA A 25 -8.05 19.14 -6.49
CA ALA A 25 -7.32 18.54 -5.37
C ALA A 25 -7.92 17.20 -4.94
N VAL A 26 -9.25 17.07 -4.92
CA VAL A 26 -9.94 15.80 -4.61
C VAL A 26 -9.62 14.75 -5.68
N ASP A 27 -9.67 15.12 -6.95
CA ASP A 27 -9.41 14.20 -8.07
C ASP A 27 -7.94 13.73 -8.07
N VAL A 28 -6.99 14.65 -7.88
CA VAL A 28 -5.56 14.29 -7.74
C VAL A 28 -5.34 13.36 -6.54
N ASN A 29 -5.96 13.66 -5.39
CA ASN A 29 -5.83 12.80 -4.20
C ASN A 29 -6.39 11.40 -4.44
N SER A 30 -7.48 11.26 -5.19
CA SER A 30 -8.04 9.97 -5.56
C SER A 30 -7.05 9.13 -6.37
N THR A 31 -6.43 9.74 -7.39
CA THR A 31 -5.49 9.04 -8.27
C THR A 31 -4.17 8.70 -7.58
N GLN A 32 -3.78 9.44 -6.53
CA GLN A 32 -2.58 9.12 -5.77
C GLN A 32 -2.65 7.81 -5.01
N LYS A 33 -3.84 7.32 -4.67
CA LYS A 33 -4.00 6.08 -3.91
C LYS A 33 -3.43 4.86 -4.63
N THR A 34 -3.62 4.75 -5.96
CA THR A 34 -3.20 3.61 -6.77
C THR A 34 -1.83 3.78 -7.42
N ARG A 35 -1.17 4.93 -7.20
CA ARG A 35 0.05 5.29 -7.92
C ARG A 35 1.21 4.31 -7.74
N LEU A 36 1.33 3.66 -6.59
CA LEU A 36 2.38 2.65 -6.39
C LEU A 36 2.14 1.42 -7.25
N TYR A 37 0.90 0.94 -7.30
CA TYR A 37 0.51 -0.16 -8.18
C TYR A 37 0.73 0.19 -9.65
N GLU A 38 0.32 1.38 -10.09
CA GLU A 38 0.53 1.85 -11.47
C GLU A 38 2.01 1.90 -11.85
N LYS A 39 2.88 2.37 -10.95
CA LYS A 39 4.34 2.34 -11.15
C LYS A 39 4.86 0.90 -11.23
N ALA A 40 4.34 0.00 -10.42
CA ALA A 40 4.72 -1.40 -10.47
C ALA A 40 4.31 -2.05 -11.80
N CYS A 41 3.14 -1.73 -12.33
CA CYS A 41 2.68 -2.19 -13.65
C CYS A 41 3.59 -1.76 -14.81
N GLN A 42 4.35 -0.68 -14.66
CA GLN A 42 5.33 -0.26 -15.68
C GLN A 42 6.55 -1.19 -15.74
N ARG A 43 6.82 -1.94 -14.67
CA ARG A 43 7.97 -2.86 -14.54
C ARG A 43 7.57 -4.33 -14.53
N MET A 44 6.33 -4.63 -14.19
CA MET A 44 5.82 -5.99 -14.06
C MET A 44 4.79 -6.25 -15.16
N ILE A 45 4.99 -7.29 -15.94
CA ILE A 45 4.05 -7.67 -17.01
C ILE A 45 2.77 -8.27 -16.40
N THR A 46 2.89 -8.94 -15.26
CA THR A 46 1.77 -9.59 -14.57
C THR A 46 2.08 -9.73 -13.09
N PHE A 47 1.05 -9.75 -12.26
CA PHE A 47 1.14 -10.10 -10.85
C PHE A 47 0.74 -11.56 -10.57
N GLN A 48 0.27 -12.28 -11.59
CA GLN A 48 -0.19 -13.65 -11.45
C GLN A 48 0.89 -14.56 -10.83
N GLY A 49 0.58 -15.12 -9.66
CA GLY A 49 1.46 -16.01 -8.91
C GLY A 49 2.69 -15.35 -8.27
N LEU A 50 2.81 -14.02 -8.34
CA LEU A 50 3.87 -13.30 -7.64
C LEU A 50 3.52 -13.10 -6.17
N LYS A 51 4.52 -13.27 -5.29
CA LYS A 51 4.41 -12.95 -3.87
C LYS A 51 4.68 -11.46 -3.65
N ALA A 52 3.67 -10.73 -3.17
CA ALA A 52 3.74 -9.32 -2.87
C ALA A 52 3.69 -9.10 -1.35
N ALA A 53 4.75 -8.52 -0.78
CA ALA A 53 4.74 -8.03 0.58
C ALA A 53 4.00 -6.68 0.65
N VAL A 54 3.06 -6.54 1.58
CA VAL A 54 2.35 -5.29 1.87
C VAL A 54 2.60 -4.92 3.32
N LEU A 55 3.36 -3.85 3.53
CA LEU A 55 3.78 -3.39 4.84
C LEU A 55 3.01 -2.13 5.25
N GLY A 56 2.20 -2.28 6.29
CA GLY A 56 1.30 -1.25 6.78
C GLY A 56 -0.04 -1.24 6.02
N LEU A 57 -1.12 -1.42 6.76
CA LEU A 57 -2.48 -1.45 6.25
C LEU A 57 -3.28 -0.22 6.67
N ALA A 58 -3.02 0.30 7.88
CA ALA A 58 -3.67 1.49 8.42
C ALA A 58 -3.34 2.76 7.64
N PHE A 59 -4.22 3.75 7.72
CA PHE A 59 -4.02 5.08 7.12
C PHE A 59 -2.77 5.80 7.66
N LYS A 60 -2.42 5.59 8.94
CA LYS A 60 -1.24 6.14 9.61
C LYS A 60 -0.85 5.27 10.82
N PRO A 61 0.37 5.40 11.37
CA PRO A 61 0.76 4.70 12.59
C PRO A 61 -0.11 5.09 13.80
N GLY A 62 -0.19 4.20 14.79
CA GLY A 62 -0.91 4.41 16.04
C GLY A 62 -2.44 4.29 15.94
N THR A 63 -2.97 3.69 14.89
CA THR A 63 -4.41 3.47 14.71
C THR A 63 -4.69 2.24 13.84
N ASP A 64 -5.88 1.70 13.95
CA ASP A 64 -6.45 0.67 13.07
C ASP A 64 -7.39 1.25 12.00
N ASP A 65 -7.42 2.59 11.84
CA ASP A 65 -8.29 3.30 10.90
C ASP A 65 -7.87 3.03 9.46
N LEU A 66 -8.78 2.44 8.68
CA LEU A 66 -8.61 2.11 7.28
C LEU A 66 -9.26 3.11 6.33
N ARG A 67 -9.99 4.10 6.85
CA ARG A 67 -10.70 5.06 6.01
C ARG A 67 -9.73 5.85 5.15
N GLU A 68 -9.94 5.78 3.83
CA GLU A 68 -9.07 6.42 2.84
C GLU A 68 -7.62 5.85 2.81
N ALA A 69 -7.35 4.69 3.42
CA ALA A 69 -6.04 4.05 3.40
C ALA A 69 -5.71 3.54 1.98
N PRO A 70 -4.56 3.95 1.40
CA PRO A 70 -4.16 3.49 0.06
C PRO A 70 -3.96 1.98 -0.04
N SER A 71 -3.69 1.31 1.08
CA SER A 71 -3.55 -0.15 1.15
C SER A 71 -4.78 -0.89 0.65
N LEU A 72 -6.00 -0.40 0.95
CA LEU A 72 -7.24 -1.02 0.50
C LEU A 72 -7.31 -1.08 -1.03
N ASP A 73 -7.08 0.04 -1.71
CA ASP A 73 -7.17 0.11 -3.17
C ASP A 73 -6.06 -0.71 -3.84
N ASN A 74 -4.83 -0.67 -3.30
CA ASN A 74 -3.70 -1.41 -3.88
C ASN A 74 -3.81 -2.92 -3.66
N VAL A 75 -4.22 -3.37 -2.48
CA VAL A 75 -4.43 -4.81 -2.21
C VAL A 75 -5.52 -5.36 -3.12
N LYS A 76 -6.62 -4.63 -3.32
CA LYS A 76 -7.65 -5.00 -4.30
C LYS A 76 -7.04 -5.28 -5.68
N LEU A 77 -6.26 -4.33 -6.20
CA LEU A 77 -5.65 -4.44 -7.53
C LEU A 77 -4.63 -5.59 -7.60
N LEU A 78 -3.85 -5.82 -6.54
CA LEU A 78 -2.91 -6.94 -6.46
C LEU A 78 -3.64 -8.29 -6.51
N LEU A 79 -4.74 -8.44 -5.75
CA LEU A 79 -5.56 -9.65 -5.74
C LEU A 79 -6.24 -9.88 -7.09
N GLU A 80 -6.81 -8.86 -7.71
CA GLU A 80 -7.38 -8.92 -9.06
C GLU A 80 -6.34 -9.26 -10.12
N GLY A 81 -5.08 -8.84 -9.90
CA GLY A 81 -3.93 -9.20 -10.72
C GLY A 81 -3.38 -10.62 -10.48
N GLY A 82 -3.93 -11.36 -9.53
CA GLY A 82 -3.54 -12.73 -9.23
C GLY A 82 -2.32 -12.86 -8.31
N ALA A 83 -1.96 -11.82 -7.56
CA ALA A 83 -0.87 -11.87 -6.59
C ALA A 83 -1.20 -12.71 -5.36
N GLN A 84 -0.17 -13.29 -4.74
CA GLN A 84 -0.20 -13.75 -3.36
C GLN A 84 0.27 -12.61 -2.45
N VAL A 85 -0.64 -11.99 -1.75
CA VAL A 85 -0.35 -10.88 -0.83
C VAL A 85 0.01 -11.40 0.55
N MET A 86 1.18 -11.02 1.06
CA MET A 86 1.59 -11.21 2.46
C MET A 86 1.50 -9.86 3.16
N ALA A 87 0.49 -9.70 3.98
CA ALA A 87 0.14 -8.40 4.59
C ALA A 87 0.57 -8.35 6.05
N TYR A 88 1.29 -7.30 6.41
CA TYR A 88 1.71 -7.01 7.78
C TYR A 88 1.21 -5.63 8.24
N ASP A 89 0.60 -5.59 9.40
CA ASP A 89 0.32 -4.37 10.16
C ASP A 89 0.19 -4.74 11.65
N PRO A 90 0.82 -4.03 12.59
CA PRO A 90 0.80 -4.42 14.00
C PRO A 90 -0.58 -4.24 14.68
N VAL A 91 -1.52 -3.50 14.05
CA VAL A 91 -2.78 -3.10 14.70
C VAL A 91 -4.01 -3.33 13.81
N ALA A 92 -3.90 -3.07 12.50
CA ALA A 92 -5.07 -2.95 11.62
C ALA A 92 -5.54 -4.27 10.99
N VAL A 93 -4.85 -5.38 11.19
CA VAL A 93 -5.15 -6.69 10.56
C VAL A 93 -6.62 -7.08 10.76
N THR A 94 -7.12 -7.09 12.00
CA THR A 94 -8.51 -7.49 12.32
C THR A 94 -9.56 -6.66 11.56
N ASN A 95 -9.30 -5.38 11.34
CA ASN A 95 -10.22 -4.52 10.59
C ASN A 95 -10.05 -4.71 9.08
N PHE A 96 -8.83 -4.95 8.62
CA PHE A 96 -8.53 -5.16 7.21
C PHE A 96 -9.10 -6.48 6.70
N GLU A 97 -9.04 -7.53 7.51
CA GLU A 97 -9.59 -8.85 7.23
C GLU A 97 -11.12 -8.84 6.97
N LYS A 98 -11.85 -7.88 7.55
CA LYS A 98 -13.28 -7.66 7.24
C LYS A 98 -13.52 -7.26 5.78
N HIS A 99 -12.54 -6.63 5.14
CA HIS A 99 -12.59 -6.24 3.73
C HIS A 99 -12.03 -7.33 2.82
N TYR A 100 -10.96 -7.99 3.28
CA TYR A 100 -10.25 -9.04 2.55
C TYR A 100 -10.02 -10.23 3.47
N PRO A 101 -10.99 -11.16 3.60
CA PRO A 101 -10.82 -12.38 4.38
C PRO A 101 -9.57 -13.15 3.96
N GLU A 102 -8.88 -13.74 4.94
CA GLU A 102 -7.69 -14.53 4.68
C GLU A 102 -7.96 -15.71 3.76
N GLY A 103 -7.01 -16.00 2.87
CA GLY A 103 -7.06 -17.14 1.98
C GLY A 103 -7.20 -16.79 0.50
N ALA A 104 -7.73 -17.71 -0.27
CA ALA A 104 -7.90 -17.56 -1.70
C ALA A 104 -9.03 -16.59 -2.06
N ASN A 105 -8.74 -15.71 -3.00
CA ASN A 105 -9.70 -14.85 -3.68
C ASN A 105 -9.91 -15.36 -5.11
N GLU A 106 -10.79 -14.74 -5.91
CA GLU A 106 -11.10 -15.20 -7.28
C GLU A 106 -9.87 -15.48 -8.15
N LYS A 107 -8.82 -14.66 -8.02
CA LYS A 107 -7.59 -14.76 -8.83
C LYS A 107 -6.32 -14.81 -8.00
N GLY A 108 -6.29 -14.16 -6.84
CA GLY A 108 -5.15 -14.05 -5.94
C GLY A 108 -5.43 -14.67 -4.58
N SER A 109 -4.55 -14.39 -3.62
CA SER A 109 -4.73 -14.76 -2.22
C SER A 109 -4.12 -13.73 -1.29
N ILE A 110 -4.63 -13.63 -0.08
CA ILE A 110 -4.06 -12.79 0.96
C ILE A 110 -3.84 -13.60 2.23
N PHE A 111 -2.70 -13.39 2.87
CA PHE A 111 -2.33 -13.96 4.16
C PHE A 111 -1.81 -12.85 5.06
N TYR A 112 -2.20 -12.90 6.32
CA TYR A 112 -1.74 -11.98 7.35
C TYR A 112 -0.62 -12.62 8.14
N VAL A 113 0.43 -11.86 8.40
CA VAL A 113 1.64 -12.35 9.06
C VAL A 113 1.99 -11.49 10.25
N ASP A 114 2.68 -12.08 11.24
CA ASP A 114 2.97 -11.44 12.52
C ASP A 114 4.22 -10.57 12.49
N THR A 115 5.09 -10.74 11.47
CA THR A 115 6.36 -10.02 11.38
C THR A 115 6.61 -9.47 9.97
N VAL A 116 7.40 -8.38 9.90
CA VAL A 116 7.84 -7.80 8.63
C VAL A 116 8.70 -8.81 7.85
N GLU A 117 9.52 -9.57 8.54
CA GLU A 117 10.39 -10.59 7.96
C GLU A 117 9.61 -11.69 7.27
N GLU A 118 8.50 -12.15 7.86
CA GLU A 118 7.60 -13.12 7.24
C GLU A 118 6.96 -12.57 5.97
N ALA A 119 6.52 -11.30 5.99
CA ALA A 119 5.97 -10.65 4.81
C ALA A 119 6.99 -10.58 3.67
N LEU A 120 8.23 -10.22 3.98
CA LEU A 120 9.32 -10.06 3.01
C LEU A 120 9.87 -11.40 2.51
N SER A 121 9.73 -12.49 3.28
CA SER A 121 10.33 -13.79 2.96
C SER A 121 9.88 -14.32 1.59
N GLY A 122 10.81 -14.39 0.63
CA GLY A 122 10.56 -14.84 -0.74
C GLY A 122 9.69 -13.91 -1.59
N ALA A 123 9.42 -12.68 -1.14
CA ALA A 123 8.62 -11.71 -1.89
C ALA A 123 9.31 -11.28 -3.19
N ASN A 124 8.52 -11.14 -4.25
CA ASN A 124 8.96 -10.62 -5.54
C ASN A 124 8.92 -9.10 -5.61
N ILE A 125 8.09 -8.48 -4.77
CA ILE A 125 7.83 -7.04 -4.71
C ILE A 125 7.34 -6.68 -3.32
N CYS A 126 7.68 -5.48 -2.85
CA CYS A 126 7.23 -4.94 -1.57
C CYS A 126 6.57 -3.56 -1.77
N PHE A 127 5.45 -3.35 -1.10
CA PHE A 127 4.75 -2.07 -1.01
C PHE A 127 4.68 -1.61 0.43
N ILE A 128 5.02 -0.34 0.69
CA ILE A 128 4.97 0.28 2.02
C ILE A 128 3.91 1.38 2.02
N PHE A 129 2.87 1.20 2.84
CA PHE A 129 1.75 2.16 2.92
C PHE A 129 1.67 2.88 4.26
N THR A 130 2.34 2.37 5.31
CA THR A 130 2.31 2.99 6.65
C THR A 130 3.68 2.91 7.28
N GLU A 131 4.13 4.01 7.86
CA GLU A 131 5.48 4.16 8.43
C GLU A 131 5.55 3.72 9.91
N TRP A 132 5.15 2.45 10.18
CA TRP A 132 5.31 1.85 11.50
C TRP A 132 6.78 1.74 11.91
N GLN A 133 7.06 1.74 13.23
CA GLN A 133 8.44 1.68 13.71
C GLN A 133 9.14 0.37 13.33
N GLU A 134 8.40 -0.71 13.33
CA GLU A 134 8.87 -2.04 12.90
C GLU A 134 9.33 -2.02 11.44
N ILE A 135 8.62 -1.33 10.58
CA ILE A 135 8.97 -1.16 9.17
C ILE A 135 10.19 -0.25 9.01
N LYS A 136 10.26 0.84 9.78
CA LYS A 136 11.44 1.75 9.78
C LYS A 136 12.72 1.09 10.23
N ASN A 137 12.62 0.08 11.07
CA ASN A 137 13.77 -0.65 11.59
C ASN A 137 14.34 -1.68 10.60
N VAL A 138 13.64 -1.95 9.48
CA VAL A 138 14.15 -2.87 8.45
C VAL A 138 15.38 -2.26 7.77
N THR A 139 16.46 -3.02 7.72
CA THR A 139 17.68 -2.58 7.04
C THR A 139 17.65 -2.91 5.55
N PRO A 140 18.35 -2.15 4.69
CA PRO A 140 18.50 -2.52 3.27
C PRO A 140 19.01 -3.95 3.08
N ALA A 141 19.94 -4.40 3.93
CA ALA A 141 20.44 -5.77 3.89
C ALA A 141 19.35 -6.83 4.16
N ALA A 142 18.35 -6.52 4.99
CA ALA A 142 17.23 -7.41 5.25
C ALA A 142 16.34 -7.58 4.02
N PHE A 143 16.01 -6.51 3.30
CA PHE A 143 15.28 -6.61 2.03
C PHE A 143 16.01 -7.51 1.04
N LYS A 144 17.31 -7.28 0.86
CA LYS A 144 18.13 -8.08 -0.07
C LYS A 144 18.25 -9.56 0.31
N LYS A 145 18.29 -9.85 1.61
CA LYS A 145 18.42 -11.21 2.13
C LYS A 145 17.10 -11.99 2.05
N LEU A 146 15.97 -11.32 2.35
CA LEU A 146 14.68 -11.98 2.53
C LEU A 146 13.89 -12.05 1.24
N MET A 147 13.95 -11.02 0.38
CA MET A 147 13.18 -10.99 -0.84
C MET A 147 13.84 -11.80 -1.95
N LYS A 148 13.01 -12.42 -2.78
CA LYS A 148 13.45 -13.10 -4.00
C LYS A 148 13.92 -12.08 -5.05
N ASN A 149 13.22 -10.96 -5.13
CA ASN A 149 13.57 -9.81 -5.96
C ASN A 149 13.36 -8.54 -5.13
N PRO A 150 14.43 -7.81 -4.74
CA PRO A 150 14.32 -6.66 -3.84
C PRO A 150 13.82 -5.40 -4.56
N LEU A 151 12.60 -5.47 -5.09
CA LEU A 151 11.88 -4.36 -5.69
C LEU A 151 10.92 -3.76 -4.66
N VAL A 152 11.18 -2.52 -4.22
CA VAL A 152 10.46 -1.86 -3.13
C VAL A 152 9.80 -0.57 -3.60
N TYR A 153 8.50 -0.47 -3.39
CA TYR A 153 7.71 0.74 -3.61
C TYR A 153 7.34 1.37 -2.26
N ASP A 154 8.11 2.35 -1.87
CA ASP A 154 7.92 3.10 -0.63
C ASP A 154 7.00 4.30 -0.86
N GLY A 155 5.76 4.21 -0.39
CA GLY A 155 4.74 5.26 -0.48
C GLY A 155 4.82 6.28 0.66
N ARG A 156 5.74 6.09 1.62
CA ARG A 156 5.83 6.91 2.84
C ARG A 156 7.17 7.62 2.99
N ASN A 157 8.10 7.38 2.05
CA ASN A 157 9.48 7.88 2.12
C ASN A 157 10.16 7.50 3.44
N VAL A 158 10.01 6.24 3.82
CA VAL A 158 10.59 5.67 5.05
C VAL A 158 12.10 5.54 4.93
N PHE A 159 12.55 5.15 3.73
CA PHE A 159 13.95 4.83 3.45
C PHE A 159 14.62 5.88 2.59
N ASP A 160 15.91 6.10 2.86
CA ASP A 160 16.75 6.91 1.98
C ASP A 160 16.97 6.21 0.63
N VAL A 161 16.59 6.87 -0.44
CA VAL A 161 16.62 6.31 -1.81
C VAL A 161 18.05 5.97 -2.25
N GLN A 162 19.04 6.79 -1.84
CA GLN A 162 20.42 6.57 -2.23
C GLN A 162 20.99 5.36 -1.52
N ALA A 163 20.75 5.24 -0.22
CA ALA A 163 21.18 4.07 0.58
C ALA A 163 20.54 2.77 0.06
N MET A 164 19.26 2.80 -0.33
CA MET A 164 18.60 1.63 -0.91
C MET A 164 19.24 1.22 -2.24
N LYS A 165 19.52 2.16 -3.13
CA LYS A 165 20.21 1.88 -4.42
C LYS A 165 21.62 1.33 -4.23
N GLU A 166 22.41 1.90 -3.32
CA GLU A 166 23.77 1.43 -2.99
C GLU A 166 23.76 0.00 -2.45
N ALA A 167 22.72 -0.37 -1.73
CA ALA A 167 22.50 -1.75 -1.28
C ALA A 167 22.00 -2.70 -2.40
N GLY A 168 21.69 -2.18 -3.58
CA GLY A 168 21.17 -2.95 -4.72
C GLY A 168 19.70 -3.29 -4.61
N ILE A 169 18.92 -2.40 -3.96
CA ILE A 169 17.46 -2.46 -3.88
C ILE A 169 16.89 -1.45 -4.89
N GLU A 170 15.90 -1.91 -5.65
CA GLU A 170 15.24 -1.11 -6.68
C GLU A 170 13.92 -0.50 -6.22
#